data_c9192bf5ad330196cf98fee3da25475c
#
_entry.id   c9192bf5ad330196cf98fee3da25475c
#
_cell.length_a   1.000
_cell.length_b   1.000
_cell.length_c   1.000
_cell.angle_alpha   90.00
_cell.angle_beta   90.00
_cell.angle_gamma   90.00
#
_symmetry.space_group_name_H-M   'P 1'
#
loop_
_entity.id
_entity.type
_entity.pdbx_description
1 polymer ?
#
loop_
_entity_poly.entity_id
_entity_poly.type
_entity_poly.pdbx_seq_one_letter_code
_entity_poly.pdbx_strand_id
1 'polypeptide(L)' 'MNQAKIGKYIAKKRRELGLTQVQLAEKIGMSDKSVSKWERGIC' A
#
# COMPACT_ATOMS: atom_id res chain seq x y z
N MET A 1 -15.91 5.19 3.44
CA MET A 1 -14.88 4.15 3.48
C MET A 1 -13.78 4.53 4.47
N ASN A 2 -13.27 3.57 5.19
CA ASN A 2 -12.24 3.80 6.20
C ASN A 2 -10.86 3.58 5.57
N GLN A 3 -10.07 4.63 5.50
CA GLN A 3 -8.74 4.56 4.88
C GLN A 3 -7.79 3.63 5.62
N ALA A 4 -7.95 3.50 6.93
CA ALA A 4 -7.14 2.57 7.71
C ALA A 4 -7.38 1.12 7.28
N LYS A 5 -8.64 0.76 7.00
CA LYS A 5 -8.97 -0.57 6.49
C LYS A 5 -8.40 -0.80 5.10
N ILE A 6 -8.47 0.20 4.24
CA ILE A 6 -7.91 0.12 2.89
C ILE A 6 -6.39 -0.05 2.97
N GLY A 7 -5.73 0.71 3.83
CA GLY A 7 -4.30 0.60 4.02
C GLY A 7 -3.88 -0.79 4.50
N LYS A 8 -4.61 -1.35 5.46
CA LYS A 8 -4.33 -2.71 5.94
C LYS A 8 -4.51 -3.76 4.85
N TYR A 9 -5.55 -3.59 4.02
CA TYR A 9 -5.80 -4.49 2.91
C TYR A 9 -4.66 -4.44 1.89
N ILE A 10 -4.21 -3.25 1.56
CA ILE A 10 -3.10 -3.05 0.63
C ILE A 10 -1.83 -3.72 1.17
N ALA A 11 -1.52 -3.50 2.45
CA ALA A 11 -0.34 -4.10 3.07
C ALA A 11 -0.42 -5.63 3.05
N LYS A 12 -1.60 -6.17 3.35
CA LYS A 12 -1.81 -7.61 3.33
C LYS A 12 -1.59 -8.19 1.95
N LYS A 13 -2.19 -7.59 0.92
CA LYS A 13 -2.03 -8.05 -0.45
C LYS A 13 -0.58 -7.94 -0.92
N ARG A 14 0.08 -6.85 -0.55
CA ARG A 14 1.48 -6.67 -0.89
C ARG A 14 2.34 -7.81 -0.33
N ARG A 15 2.12 -8.14 0.94
CA ARG A 15 2.87 -9.22 1.60
C ARG A 15 2.56 -10.59 1.00
N GLU A 16 1.29 -10.84 0.68
CA GLU A 16 0.88 -12.08 0.04
C GLU A 16 1.59 -12.29 -1.30
N LEU A 17 1.81 -11.20 -2.03
CA LEU A 17 2.50 -11.23 -3.31
C LEU A 17 4.03 -11.20 -3.18
N GLY A 18 4.54 -11.05 -1.96
CA GLY A 18 5.97 -10.98 -1.73
C GLY A 18 6.61 -9.69 -2.25
N LEU A 19 5.85 -8.60 -2.28
CA LEU A 19 6.32 -7.33 -2.82
C LEU A 19 6.75 -6.37 -1.73
N THR A 20 7.74 -5.52 -2.05
CA THR A 20 8.06 -4.37 -1.22
C THR A 20 7.10 -3.22 -1.56
N GLN A 21 7.11 -2.16 -0.73
CA GLN A 21 6.29 -0.97 -1.01
C GLN A 21 6.68 -0.36 -2.36
N VAL A 22 7.97 -0.31 -2.66
CA VAL A 22 8.46 0.23 -3.93
C VAL A 22 7.95 -0.62 -5.10
N GLN A 23 8.04 -1.94 -4.99
CA GLN A 23 7.58 -2.84 -6.04
C GLN A 23 6.09 -2.70 -6.29
N LEU A 24 5.30 -2.61 -5.22
CA LEU A 24 3.86 -2.42 -5.37
C LEU A 24 3.56 -1.08 -6.03
N ALA A 25 4.24 -0.01 -5.58
CA ALA A 25 4.04 1.32 -6.14
C ALA A 25 4.29 1.33 -7.65
N GLU A 26 5.35 0.67 -8.09
CA GLU A 26 5.65 0.57 -9.51
C GLU A 26 4.54 -0.14 -10.29
N LYS A 27 3.98 -1.20 -9.72
CA LYS A 27 2.92 -1.96 -10.38
C LYS A 27 1.64 -1.15 -10.56
N ILE A 28 1.31 -0.30 -9.59
CA ILE A 28 0.06 0.48 -9.62
C ILE A 28 0.28 1.91 -10.13
N GLY A 29 1.51 2.25 -10.53
CA GLY A 29 1.82 3.56 -11.08
C GLY A 29 1.83 4.69 -10.06
N MET A 30 2.20 4.39 -8.82
CA MET A 30 2.26 5.37 -7.73
C MET A 30 3.65 5.44 -7.14
N SER A 31 3.88 6.43 -6.26
CA SER A 31 5.14 6.51 -5.55
C SER A 31 5.10 5.60 -4.30
N ASP A 32 6.26 5.15 -3.87
CA ASP A 32 6.39 4.36 -2.64
C ASP A 32 5.94 5.15 -1.42
N LYS A 33 6.10 6.46 -1.44
CA LYS A 33 5.63 7.34 -0.36
C LYS A 33 4.10 7.29 -0.25
N SER A 34 3.41 7.28 -1.38
CA SER A 34 1.96 7.18 -1.38
C SER A 34 1.50 5.84 -0.80
N VAL A 35 2.14 4.75 -1.19
CA VAL A 35 1.84 3.43 -0.65
C VAL A 35 2.07 3.39 0.86
N SER A 36 3.18 3.96 1.31
CA SER A 36 3.50 4.04 2.74
C SER A 36 2.43 4.78 3.52
N LYS A 37 1.97 5.92 3.01
CA LYS A 37 0.90 6.69 3.65
C LYS A 37 -0.39 5.90 3.74
N TRP A 38 -0.73 5.21 2.66
CA TRP A 38 -1.95 4.40 2.63
C TRP A 38 -1.89 3.26 3.65
N GLU A 39 -0.76 2.58 3.75
CA GLU A 39 -0.60 1.48 4.70
C GLU A 39 -0.70 1.96 6.15
N ARG A 40 -0.34 3.22 6.40
CA ARG A 40 -0.49 3.84 7.72
C ARG A 40 -1.90 4.34 8.00
N GLY A 41 -2.74 4.41 6.97
CA GLY A 41 -4.07 4.98 7.09
C GLY A 41 -4.09 6.50 7.10
N ILE A 42 -3.05 7.14 6.58
CA ILE A 42 -2.96 8.60 6.46
C ILE A 42 -3.38 9.00 5.05
N CYS A 43 -4.26 9.98 4.96
CA CYS A 43 -4.71 10.48 3.66
C CYS A 43 -3.61 11.20 2.94
#